data_4ade30f19482ec6f4a3369e21cf9b072
#
_entry.id   4ade30f19482ec6f4a3369e21cf9b072
#
_cell.length_a   1.000
_cell.length_b   1.000
_cell.length_c   1.000
_cell.angle_alpha   90.00
_cell.angle_beta   90.00
_cell.angle_gamma   90.00
#
_symmetry.space_group_name_H-M   'P 1'
#
loop_
_entity.id
_entity.type
_entity.pdbx_description
1 polymer ?
#
loop_
_entity_poly.entity_id
_entity_poly.type
_entity_poly.pdbx_seq_one_letter_code
_entity_poly.pdbx_strand_id
1 'polypeptide(L)'
;VTSAQQPVPARPTSRDVARAAGVSQATVSLVLGGKWPGRVSETTAQRVRDAAAEIGYRPNLAARSLRLGRTRTALLVVPALTNEFFARVYAGAAELAAEHGFGVVLYPSIDGTGPARDPFASARAALDGVIASSMAADALGELHGADLPLVMLDSDPSDTGPAAHVNLDIADGMRQVTDHLLGLGHRRFLHLASAVDTWTFAVRAGALHDALGEAGDATVRTVRAPLDVRAGREAAEQALSALGERPTAIICDDDILAAGACKAARRLGLRVPDELSVTGFDDLALATALEPELTTVRLPAERVGQRGMEALLAVLDGRPAERDGLPVRLVVRGSTAPPPGRA
;
A
#
# COMPACT_ATOMS: atom_id res chain seq x y z
N VAL A 1 -41.02 -8.11 38.97
CA VAL A 1 -40.32 -6.84 39.25
C VAL A 1 -39.86 -6.31 37.91
N THR A 2 -40.66 -5.36 37.36
CA THR A 2 -40.41 -4.76 36.04
C THR A 2 -39.35 -3.67 36.24
N SER A 3 -38.13 -3.90 35.74
CA SER A 3 -37.03 -2.93 35.75
C SER A 3 -37.35 -1.82 34.74
N ALA A 4 -37.70 -0.64 35.24
CA ALA A 4 -37.90 0.54 34.42
C ALA A 4 -36.54 0.95 33.80
N GLN A 5 -36.37 0.79 32.48
CA GLN A 5 -35.24 1.33 31.73
C GLN A 5 -35.29 2.86 31.84
N GLN A 6 -34.28 3.46 32.49
CA GLN A 6 -34.10 4.90 32.50
C GLN A 6 -33.89 5.38 31.05
N PRO A 7 -34.56 6.45 30.58
CA PRO A 7 -34.38 6.99 29.27
C PRO A 7 -32.91 7.47 29.09
N VAL A 8 -32.23 6.97 28.08
CA VAL A 8 -30.89 7.46 27.69
C VAL A 8 -31.01 8.97 27.42
N PRO A 9 -30.22 9.83 28.10
CA PRO A 9 -30.28 11.26 27.89
C PRO A 9 -30.09 11.61 26.42
N ALA A 10 -30.98 12.42 25.86
CA ALA A 10 -30.90 12.85 24.46
C ALA A 10 -29.58 13.56 24.20
N ARG A 11 -28.87 13.15 23.16
CA ARG A 11 -27.58 13.78 22.78
C ARG A 11 -27.82 15.28 22.48
N PRO A 12 -26.96 16.18 23.00
CA PRO A 12 -27.04 17.60 22.70
C PRO A 12 -27.04 17.85 21.18
N THR A 13 -27.79 18.86 20.76
CA THR A 13 -27.92 19.27 19.37
C THR A 13 -27.24 20.61 19.11
N SER A 14 -27.01 20.95 17.83
CA SER A 14 -26.50 22.29 17.46
C SER A 14 -27.44 23.44 17.88
N ARG A 15 -28.72 23.14 18.09
CA ARG A 15 -29.68 24.12 18.68
C ARG A 15 -29.41 24.38 20.14
N ASP A 16 -29.00 23.38 20.88
CA ASP A 16 -28.68 23.52 22.29
C ASP A 16 -27.39 24.33 22.48
N VAL A 17 -26.36 24.11 21.60
CA VAL A 17 -25.16 24.97 21.55
C VAL A 17 -25.55 26.42 21.22
N ALA A 18 -26.42 26.63 20.23
CA ALA A 18 -26.85 27.95 19.81
C ALA A 18 -27.54 28.70 20.96
N ARG A 19 -28.38 27.99 21.73
CA ARG A 19 -29.05 28.53 22.91
C ARG A 19 -28.06 28.86 24.04
N ALA A 20 -27.13 27.95 24.33
CA ALA A 20 -26.12 28.14 25.38
C ALA A 20 -25.14 29.28 25.03
N ALA A 21 -24.74 29.40 23.79
CA ALA A 21 -23.81 30.44 23.31
C ALA A 21 -24.49 31.79 22.97
N GLY A 22 -25.85 31.87 23.00
CA GLY A 22 -26.59 33.08 22.63
C GLY A 22 -26.39 33.53 21.18
N VAL A 23 -26.31 32.57 20.24
CA VAL A 23 -26.09 32.82 18.81
C VAL A 23 -27.05 32.02 17.92
N SER A 24 -27.05 32.32 16.63
CA SER A 24 -27.84 31.52 15.66
C SER A 24 -27.21 30.13 15.42
N GLN A 25 -28.03 29.15 15.05
CA GLN A 25 -27.57 27.82 14.64
C GLN A 25 -26.61 27.89 13.43
N ALA A 26 -26.79 28.87 12.55
CA ALA A 26 -25.87 29.13 11.44
C ALA A 26 -24.49 29.56 11.94
N THR A 27 -24.43 30.41 12.96
CA THR A 27 -23.18 30.83 13.61
C THR A 27 -22.45 29.63 14.23
N VAL A 28 -23.18 28.75 14.94
CA VAL A 28 -22.61 27.49 15.47
C VAL A 28 -22.02 26.64 14.36
N SER A 29 -22.75 26.48 13.26
CA SER A 29 -22.29 25.71 12.10
C SER A 29 -21.03 26.31 11.45
N LEU A 30 -20.93 27.63 11.35
CA LEU A 30 -19.76 28.33 10.83
C LEU A 30 -18.53 28.13 11.74
N VAL A 31 -18.72 28.29 13.06
CA VAL A 31 -17.63 28.18 14.04
C VAL A 31 -17.12 26.75 14.15
N LEU A 32 -18.00 25.78 14.39
CA LEU A 32 -17.61 24.38 14.55
C LEU A 32 -17.22 23.72 13.23
N GLY A 33 -17.58 24.35 12.09
CA GLY A 33 -17.16 23.94 10.76
C GLY A 33 -15.84 24.59 10.27
N GLY A 34 -15.16 25.41 11.09
CA GLY A 34 -13.91 26.07 10.75
C GLY A 34 -14.03 27.23 9.73
N LYS A 35 -15.27 27.61 9.34
CA LYS A 35 -15.54 28.64 8.30
C LYS A 35 -15.86 30.02 8.86
N TRP A 36 -15.48 30.28 10.11
CA TRP A 36 -15.80 31.48 10.87
C TRP A 36 -14.85 32.67 10.65
N PRO A 37 -13.52 32.49 10.26
CA PRO A 37 -12.65 33.63 10.09
C PRO A 37 -13.20 34.67 9.10
N GLY A 38 -13.19 35.93 9.49
CA GLY A 38 -13.75 37.03 8.69
C GLY A 38 -15.28 37.14 8.68
N ARG A 39 -16.02 36.19 9.29
CA ARG A 39 -17.49 36.16 9.33
C ARG A 39 -18.08 36.25 10.73
N VAL A 40 -17.30 35.86 11.71
CA VAL A 40 -17.68 35.85 13.14
C VAL A 40 -16.47 36.34 13.94
N SER A 41 -16.68 37.13 14.98
CA SER A 41 -15.58 37.59 15.83
C SER A 41 -14.96 36.42 16.62
N GLU A 42 -13.65 36.52 16.93
CA GLU A 42 -12.92 35.52 17.74
C GLU A 42 -13.61 35.26 19.07
N THR A 43 -14.07 36.32 19.75
CA THR A 43 -14.79 36.21 21.03
C THR A 43 -16.08 35.40 20.89
N THR A 44 -16.82 35.59 19.80
CA THR A 44 -18.04 34.79 19.55
C THR A 44 -17.69 33.36 19.17
N ALA A 45 -16.63 33.14 18.39
CA ALA A 45 -16.16 31.81 18.03
C ALA A 45 -15.73 31.03 19.27
N GLN A 46 -14.99 31.66 20.18
CA GLN A 46 -14.58 31.04 21.43
C GLN A 46 -15.79 30.67 22.31
N ARG A 47 -16.75 31.60 22.49
CA ARG A 47 -17.96 31.34 23.25
C ARG A 47 -18.77 30.13 22.71
N VAL A 48 -18.82 29.96 21.40
CA VAL A 48 -19.47 28.78 20.79
C VAL A 48 -18.71 27.49 21.09
N ARG A 49 -17.38 27.52 21.06
CA ARG A 49 -16.54 26.34 21.39
C ARG A 49 -16.71 25.96 22.86
N ASP A 50 -16.69 26.93 23.76
CA ASP A 50 -16.87 26.72 25.21
C ASP A 50 -18.25 26.13 25.51
N ALA A 51 -19.30 26.70 24.95
CA ALA A 51 -20.67 26.17 25.10
C ALA A 51 -20.81 24.75 24.54
N ALA A 52 -20.19 24.43 23.41
CA ALA A 52 -20.20 23.08 22.83
C ALA A 52 -19.47 22.08 23.74
N ALA A 53 -18.34 22.47 24.32
CA ALA A 53 -17.56 21.65 25.24
C ALA A 53 -18.34 21.40 26.56
N GLU A 54 -18.94 22.45 27.13
CA GLU A 54 -19.68 22.40 28.39
C GLU A 54 -20.86 21.44 28.32
N ILE A 55 -21.65 21.46 27.25
CA ILE A 55 -22.79 20.55 27.07
C ILE A 55 -22.43 19.20 26.45
N GLY A 56 -21.14 18.96 26.17
CA GLY A 56 -20.67 17.71 25.54
C GLY A 56 -21.14 17.52 24.10
N TYR A 57 -21.43 18.61 23.39
CA TYR A 57 -21.86 18.55 21.98
C TYR A 57 -20.70 18.15 21.08
N ARG A 58 -20.92 17.13 20.28
CA ARG A 58 -20.04 16.77 19.15
C ARG A 58 -20.82 16.93 17.85
N PRO A 59 -20.25 17.64 16.85
CA PRO A 59 -20.89 17.75 15.55
C PRO A 59 -21.28 16.37 15.00
N ASN A 60 -22.53 16.21 14.62
CA ASN A 60 -22.99 14.97 14.01
C ASN A 60 -22.48 14.92 12.56
N LEU A 61 -21.36 14.18 12.36
CA LEU A 61 -20.74 14.00 11.05
C LEU A 61 -21.70 13.33 10.07
N ALA A 62 -22.53 12.39 10.51
CA ALA A 62 -23.53 11.73 9.66
C ALA A 62 -24.58 12.72 9.13
N ALA A 63 -25.06 13.65 9.97
CA ALA A 63 -25.99 14.70 9.54
C ALA A 63 -25.32 15.74 8.59
N ARG A 64 -24.02 15.94 8.73
CA ARG A 64 -23.22 16.78 7.83
C ARG A 64 -23.02 16.07 6.49
N SER A 65 -22.70 14.78 6.50
CA SER A 65 -22.52 13.94 5.31
C SER A 65 -23.82 13.85 4.51
N LEU A 66 -24.96 13.65 5.14
CA LEU A 66 -26.28 13.68 4.51
C LEU A 66 -26.58 15.00 3.78
N ARG A 67 -26.12 16.14 4.32
CA ARG A 67 -26.30 17.46 3.66
C ARG A 67 -25.33 17.69 2.51
N LEU A 68 -24.16 17.10 2.56
CA LEU A 68 -23.11 17.28 1.56
C LEU A 68 -23.15 16.20 0.48
N GLY A 69 -23.94 15.13 0.66
CA GLY A 69 -23.97 13.97 -0.22
C GLY A 69 -22.66 13.18 -0.27
N ARG A 70 -21.72 13.49 0.67
CA ARG A 70 -20.40 12.82 0.77
C ARG A 70 -20.04 12.60 2.23
N THR A 71 -19.47 11.44 2.52
CA THR A 71 -19.02 11.04 3.87
C THR A 71 -17.61 11.52 4.17
N ARG A 72 -16.84 11.84 3.12
CA ARG A 72 -15.41 12.19 3.16
C ARG A 72 -14.57 11.10 3.80
N THR A 73 -14.87 9.86 3.43
CA THR A 73 -14.15 8.70 3.92
C THR A 73 -13.80 7.80 2.75
N ALA A 74 -12.51 7.55 2.57
CA ALA A 74 -11.97 6.57 1.63
C ALA A 74 -11.64 5.27 2.38
N LEU A 75 -11.83 4.13 1.74
CA LEU A 75 -11.34 2.83 2.20
C LEU A 75 -10.04 2.51 1.47
N LEU A 76 -8.99 2.17 2.19
CA LEU A 76 -7.76 1.61 1.64
C LEU A 76 -7.68 0.11 1.97
N VAL A 77 -7.68 -0.73 0.95
CA VAL A 77 -7.61 -2.20 1.08
C VAL A 77 -6.20 -2.66 0.69
N VAL A 78 -5.54 -3.35 1.62
CA VAL A 78 -4.16 -3.86 1.45
C VAL A 78 -4.09 -5.34 1.85
N PRO A 79 -3.13 -6.15 1.33
CA PRO A 79 -3.09 -7.58 1.63
C PRO A 79 -2.74 -7.87 3.09
N ALA A 80 -1.77 -7.14 3.66
CA ALA A 80 -1.32 -7.35 5.04
C ALA A 80 -0.61 -6.10 5.58
N LEU A 81 -0.49 -6.00 6.90
CA LEU A 81 0.29 -4.94 7.57
C LEU A 81 1.69 -5.39 7.98
N THR A 82 2.04 -6.65 7.72
CA THR A 82 3.37 -7.20 8.00
C THR A 82 4.44 -6.72 7.02
N ASN A 83 4.03 -6.23 5.84
CA ASN A 83 4.92 -5.56 4.90
C ASN A 83 4.84 -4.04 5.10
N GLU A 84 5.96 -3.43 5.47
CA GLU A 84 6.13 -2.00 5.71
C GLU A 84 5.69 -1.12 4.53
N PHE A 85 5.82 -1.61 3.29
CA PHE A 85 5.38 -0.90 2.08
C PHE A 85 3.94 -0.39 2.21
N PHE A 86 3.02 -1.26 2.64
CA PHE A 86 1.59 -0.89 2.76
C PHE A 86 1.31 0.08 3.91
N ALA A 87 2.11 0.04 4.98
CA ALA A 87 2.01 1.03 6.05
C ALA A 87 2.41 2.43 5.55
N ARG A 88 3.43 2.52 4.69
CA ARG A 88 3.89 3.76 4.05
C ARG A 88 2.90 4.24 2.98
N VAL A 89 2.29 3.34 2.20
CA VAL A 89 1.19 3.67 1.28
C VAL A 89 0.03 4.32 2.05
N TYR A 90 -0.36 3.73 3.19
CA TYR A 90 -1.40 4.30 4.04
C TYR A 90 -1.01 5.71 4.54
N ALA A 91 0.23 5.90 4.98
CA ALA A 91 0.69 7.20 5.48
C ALA A 91 0.55 8.28 4.40
N GLY A 92 1.00 8.01 3.18
CA GLY A 92 0.86 8.94 2.06
C GLY A 92 -0.59 9.23 1.68
N ALA A 93 -1.45 8.21 1.65
CA ALA A 93 -2.88 8.39 1.38
C ALA A 93 -3.58 9.21 2.47
N ALA A 94 -3.26 8.95 3.75
CA ALA A 94 -3.86 9.64 4.89
C ALA A 94 -3.43 11.10 4.99
N GLU A 95 -2.17 11.41 4.68
CA GLU A 95 -1.65 12.78 4.63
C GLU A 95 -2.41 13.62 3.61
N LEU A 96 -2.48 13.16 2.36
CA LEU A 96 -3.20 13.87 1.31
C LEU A 96 -4.71 13.95 1.59
N ALA A 97 -5.30 12.88 2.10
CA ALA A 97 -6.71 12.87 2.49
C ALA A 97 -7.02 13.96 3.52
N ALA A 98 -6.16 14.12 4.54
CA ALA A 98 -6.33 15.13 5.57
C ALA A 98 -6.33 16.56 5.02
N GLU A 99 -5.44 16.87 4.04
CA GLU A 99 -5.41 18.18 3.36
C GLU A 99 -6.73 18.50 2.66
N HIS A 100 -7.43 17.48 2.16
CA HIS A 100 -8.72 17.60 1.49
C HIS A 100 -9.92 17.39 2.42
N GLY A 101 -9.68 17.21 3.72
CA GLY A 101 -10.72 16.99 4.73
C GLY A 101 -11.40 15.63 4.60
N PHE A 102 -10.69 14.62 4.07
CA PHE A 102 -11.06 13.21 4.03
C PHE A 102 -10.38 12.45 5.16
N GLY A 103 -11.02 11.35 5.60
CA GLY A 103 -10.39 10.29 6.39
C GLY A 103 -10.11 9.05 5.55
N VAL A 104 -9.11 8.28 5.93
CA VAL A 104 -8.80 6.98 5.32
C VAL A 104 -9.00 5.88 6.36
N VAL A 105 -9.87 4.93 6.05
CA VAL A 105 -10.03 3.69 6.81
C VAL A 105 -9.18 2.62 6.16
N LEU A 106 -8.30 1.98 6.93
CA LEU A 106 -7.43 0.92 6.45
C LEU A 106 -8.08 -0.44 6.72
N TYR A 107 -8.14 -1.29 5.69
CA TYR A 107 -8.58 -2.67 5.80
C TYR A 107 -7.50 -3.63 5.29
N PRO A 108 -6.85 -4.40 6.17
CA PRO A 108 -5.99 -5.49 5.77
C PRO A 108 -6.82 -6.71 5.39
N SER A 109 -6.65 -7.19 4.17
CA SER A 109 -7.22 -8.47 3.72
C SER A 109 -6.32 -9.60 4.19
N ILE A 110 -6.68 -10.27 5.27
CA ILE A 110 -5.91 -11.40 5.77
C ILE A 110 -6.22 -12.63 4.92
N ASP A 111 -5.18 -13.23 4.37
CA ASP A 111 -5.26 -14.40 3.48
C ASP A 111 -6.30 -15.44 3.87
N GLY A 112 -7.22 -15.78 2.95
CA GLY A 112 -7.85 -17.08 2.78
C GLY A 112 -8.67 -17.67 3.91
N THR A 113 -8.76 -17.07 5.06
CA THR A 113 -9.78 -17.38 6.05
C THR A 113 -11.05 -16.65 5.64
N GLY A 114 -11.91 -17.39 4.95
CA GLY A 114 -13.12 -16.93 4.32
C GLY A 114 -13.86 -15.85 5.10
N PRO A 115 -14.66 -15.05 4.40
CA PRO A 115 -15.16 -13.80 4.90
C PRO A 115 -15.89 -14.00 6.21
N ALA A 116 -15.45 -13.29 7.22
CA ALA A 116 -16.45 -12.71 8.04
C ALA A 116 -17.38 -11.96 7.06
N ARG A 117 -18.66 -12.41 6.98
CA ARG A 117 -19.72 -11.80 6.18
C ARG A 117 -19.43 -10.34 5.89
N ASP A 118 -19.33 -9.96 4.60
CA ASP A 118 -19.01 -8.64 4.08
C ASP A 118 -18.82 -7.57 5.21
N PRO A 119 -17.58 -7.33 5.70
CA PRO A 119 -17.35 -6.39 6.78
C PRO A 119 -17.74 -4.97 6.39
N PHE A 120 -17.97 -4.75 5.10
CA PHE A 120 -18.29 -3.46 4.51
C PHE A 120 -19.78 -3.26 4.28
N ALA A 121 -20.65 -4.29 4.35
CA ALA A 121 -22.07 -4.14 4.07
C ALA A 121 -22.72 -3.03 4.92
N SER A 122 -22.33 -2.94 6.20
CA SER A 122 -22.79 -1.88 7.10
C SER A 122 -22.03 -0.55 6.96
N ALA A 123 -20.81 -0.58 6.40
CA ALA A 123 -19.96 0.60 6.26
C ALA A 123 -20.05 1.25 4.87
N ARG A 124 -20.57 0.56 3.85
CA ARG A 124 -20.69 1.08 2.47
C ARG A 124 -21.31 2.46 2.39
N ALA A 125 -22.40 2.69 3.12
CA ALA A 125 -23.08 3.98 3.16
C ALA A 125 -22.24 5.10 3.82
N ALA A 126 -21.12 4.75 4.44
CA ALA A 126 -20.18 5.67 5.09
C ALA A 126 -18.88 5.86 4.31
N LEU A 127 -18.80 5.36 3.07
CA LEU A 127 -17.62 5.46 2.20
C LEU A 127 -17.97 6.24 0.93
N ASP A 128 -17.02 7.03 0.43
CA ASP A 128 -17.14 7.73 -0.85
C ASP A 128 -16.39 7.01 -1.98
N GLY A 129 -15.46 6.11 -1.65
CA GLY A 129 -14.74 5.31 -2.61
C GLY A 129 -13.69 4.41 -1.99
N VAL A 130 -13.08 3.60 -2.83
CA VAL A 130 -12.14 2.55 -2.46
C VAL A 130 -10.82 2.73 -3.21
N ILE A 131 -9.73 2.58 -2.50
CA ILE A 131 -8.37 2.43 -3.05
C ILE A 131 -7.92 1.02 -2.66
N ALA A 132 -7.47 0.21 -3.59
CA ALA A 132 -7.12 -1.17 -3.29
C ALA A 132 -5.84 -1.62 -4.00
N SER A 133 -5.00 -2.37 -3.29
CA SER A 133 -3.88 -3.07 -3.90
C SER A 133 -4.35 -4.28 -4.70
N SER A 134 -3.74 -4.54 -5.86
CA SER A 134 -3.99 -5.75 -6.65
C SER A 134 -3.72 -7.04 -5.85
N MET A 135 -2.80 -6.99 -4.89
CA MET A 135 -2.50 -8.09 -3.99
C MET A 135 -3.61 -8.39 -2.96
N ALA A 136 -4.63 -7.53 -2.87
CA ALA A 136 -5.81 -7.71 -2.03
C ALA A 136 -7.09 -7.92 -2.85
N ALA A 137 -6.96 -8.32 -4.12
CA ALA A 137 -8.08 -8.45 -5.07
C ALA A 137 -9.17 -9.43 -4.59
N ASP A 138 -8.81 -10.48 -3.86
CA ASP A 138 -9.77 -11.45 -3.30
C ASP A 138 -10.78 -10.78 -2.34
N ALA A 139 -10.34 -9.75 -1.60
CA ALA A 139 -11.23 -8.98 -0.75
C ALA A 139 -12.19 -8.07 -1.54
N LEU A 140 -11.87 -7.78 -2.80
CA LEU A 140 -12.69 -6.93 -3.66
C LEU A 140 -13.89 -7.65 -4.25
N GLY A 141 -13.87 -9.00 -4.33
CA GLY A 141 -14.99 -9.79 -4.84
C GLY A 141 -16.30 -9.47 -4.11
N GLU A 142 -16.24 -9.12 -2.84
CA GLU A 142 -17.39 -8.71 -2.04
C GLU A 142 -17.75 -7.22 -2.19
N LEU A 143 -16.83 -6.40 -2.68
CA LEU A 143 -17.08 -4.99 -3.00
C LEU A 143 -17.64 -4.81 -4.43
N HIS A 144 -17.59 -5.85 -5.27
CA HIS A 144 -18.20 -5.85 -6.60
C HIS A 144 -19.72 -5.71 -6.49
N GLY A 145 -20.27 -4.65 -7.10
CA GLY A 145 -21.69 -4.32 -7.04
C GLY A 145 -22.04 -3.18 -6.09
N ALA A 146 -21.04 -2.57 -5.43
CA ALA A 146 -21.21 -1.26 -4.83
C ALA A 146 -20.98 -0.18 -5.88
N ASP A 147 -21.88 0.83 -5.99
CA ASP A 147 -21.71 2.01 -6.85
C ASP A 147 -20.57 2.93 -6.34
N LEU A 148 -19.53 2.37 -5.72
CA LEU A 148 -18.40 3.10 -5.19
C LEU A 148 -17.26 3.12 -6.21
N PRO A 149 -16.68 4.29 -6.52
CA PRO A 149 -15.52 4.36 -7.38
C PRO A 149 -14.34 3.60 -6.75
N LEU A 150 -13.69 2.78 -7.58
CA LEU A 150 -12.54 1.95 -7.23
C LEU A 150 -11.30 2.48 -7.93
N VAL A 151 -10.25 2.74 -7.17
CA VAL A 151 -8.89 3.02 -7.67
C VAL A 151 -8.01 1.82 -7.34
N MET A 152 -7.41 1.23 -8.36
CA MET A 152 -6.49 0.11 -8.17
C MET A 152 -5.04 0.58 -8.11
N LEU A 153 -4.29 0.03 -7.16
CA LEU A 153 -2.85 0.24 -7.03
C LEU A 153 -2.13 -0.99 -7.58
N ASP A 154 -1.18 -0.76 -8.47
CA ASP A 154 -0.29 -1.76 -9.04
C ASP A 154 -1.04 -2.95 -9.65
N SER A 155 -1.88 -2.66 -10.62
CA SER A 155 -2.81 -3.60 -11.26
C SER A 155 -2.78 -3.50 -12.77
N ASP A 156 -3.36 -4.50 -13.45
CA ASP A 156 -3.45 -4.51 -14.90
C ASP A 156 -4.21 -3.28 -15.43
N PRO A 157 -3.55 -2.38 -16.17
CA PRO A 157 -4.20 -1.18 -16.70
C PRO A 157 -5.21 -1.46 -17.81
N SER A 158 -5.25 -2.69 -18.33
CA SER A 158 -6.27 -3.13 -19.31
C SER A 158 -7.60 -3.51 -18.66
N ASP A 159 -7.64 -3.72 -17.34
CA ASP A 159 -8.88 -3.94 -16.61
C ASP A 159 -9.72 -2.67 -16.61
N THR A 160 -10.95 -2.77 -17.13
CA THR A 160 -11.89 -1.65 -17.26
C THR A 160 -12.86 -1.54 -16.09
N GLY A 161 -12.81 -2.43 -15.12
CA GLY A 161 -13.68 -2.39 -13.94
C GLY A 161 -13.37 -1.23 -12.98
N PRO A 162 -12.09 -0.95 -12.67
CA PRO A 162 -11.70 0.19 -11.85
C PRO A 162 -11.92 1.52 -12.56
N ALA A 163 -12.23 2.56 -11.77
CA ALA A 163 -12.34 3.94 -12.27
C ALA A 163 -10.97 4.56 -12.60
N ALA A 164 -9.90 4.09 -11.94
CA ALA A 164 -8.52 4.52 -12.20
C ALA A 164 -7.51 3.45 -11.74
N HIS A 165 -6.31 3.52 -12.34
CA HIS A 165 -5.14 2.73 -11.97
C HIS A 165 -3.99 3.65 -11.59
N VAL A 166 -3.24 3.27 -10.55
CA VAL A 166 -1.99 3.93 -10.14
C VAL A 166 -0.92 2.85 -10.09
N ASN A 167 -0.03 2.87 -11.07
CA ASN A 167 0.98 1.84 -11.26
C ASN A 167 2.39 2.37 -11.02
N LEU A 168 3.26 1.48 -10.60
CA LEU A 168 4.71 1.67 -10.52
C LEU A 168 5.36 1.22 -11.83
N ASP A 169 6.49 1.80 -12.18
CA ASP A 169 7.30 1.36 -13.34
C ASP A 169 8.12 0.09 -13.00
N ILE A 170 7.38 -0.96 -12.59
CA ILE A 170 7.96 -2.21 -12.05
C ILE A 170 8.81 -2.93 -13.08
N ALA A 171 8.40 -2.93 -14.34
CA ALA A 171 9.17 -3.54 -15.43
C ALA A 171 10.55 -2.87 -15.55
N ASP A 172 10.61 -1.54 -15.48
CA ASP A 172 11.86 -0.78 -15.49
C ASP A 172 12.72 -1.11 -14.25
N GLY A 173 12.10 -1.21 -13.06
CA GLY A 173 12.81 -1.63 -11.84
C GLY A 173 13.47 -2.99 -11.96
N MET A 174 12.78 -3.98 -12.52
CA MET A 174 13.34 -5.32 -12.74
C MET A 174 14.43 -5.30 -13.81
N ARG A 175 14.28 -4.49 -14.87
CA ARG A 175 15.33 -4.27 -15.87
C ARG A 175 16.57 -3.69 -15.23
N GLN A 176 16.47 -2.65 -14.40
CA GLN A 176 17.61 -2.05 -13.69
C GLN A 176 18.37 -3.08 -12.85
N VAL A 177 17.69 -3.99 -12.13
CA VAL A 177 18.31 -5.09 -11.37
C VAL A 177 19.06 -6.03 -12.31
N THR A 178 18.40 -6.44 -13.38
CA THR A 178 18.97 -7.43 -14.34
C THR A 178 20.19 -6.86 -15.04
N ASP A 179 20.11 -5.63 -15.54
CA ASP A 179 21.21 -4.93 -16.22
C ASP A 179 22.41 -4.74 -15.28
N HIS A 180 22.16 -4.39 -14.01
CA HIS A 180 23.20 -4.28 -13.00
C HIS A 180 23.96 -5.61 -12.84
N LEU A 181 23.26 -6.72 -12.67
CA LEU A 181 23.88 -8.03 -12.50
C LEU A 181 24.56 -8.55 -13.78
N LEU A 182 23.96 -8.32 -14.96
CA LEU A 182 24.59 -8.62 -16.25
C LEU A 182 25.85 -7.79 -16.44
N GLY A 183 25.84 -6.51 -16.07
CA GLY A 183 26.98 -5.60 -16.08
C GLY A 183 28.13 -6.05 -15.18
N LEU A 184 27.83 -6.66 -14.03
CA LEU A 184 28.81 -7.31 -13.16
C LEU A 184 29.39 -8.62 -13.77
N GLY A 185 28.77 -9.16 -14.81
CA GLY A 185 29.20 -10.36 -15.52
C GLY A 185 28.47 -11.65 -15.13
N HIS A 186 27.40 -11.56 -14.36
CA HIS A 186 26.57 -12.73 -14.06
C HIS A 186 25.85 -13.23 -15.33
N ARG A 187 25.74 -14.56 -15.45
CA ARG A 187 25.04 -15.22 -16.55
C ARG A 187 24.17 -16.40 -16.10
N ARG A 188 24.31 -16.83 -14.85
CA ARG A 188 23.50 -17.91 -14.26
C ARG A 188 22.74 -17.36 -13.09
N PHE A 189 21.42 -17.33 -13.21
CA PHE A 189 20.53 -16.70 -12.27
C PHE A 189 19.58 -17.71 -11.63
N LEU A 190 19.22 -17.44 -10.38
CA LEU A 190 18.05 -17.99 -9.71
C LEU A 190 17.05 -16.85 -9.52
N HIS A 191 15.86 -16.99 -10.05
CA HIS A 191 14.73 -16.10 -9.72
C HIS A 191 13.96 -16.73 -8.56
N LEU A 192 14.02 -16.10 -7.38
CA LEU A 192 13.21 -16.46 -6.23
C LEU A 192 11.94 -15.61 -6.27
N ALA A 193 10.95 -16.15 -6.98
CA ALA A 193 9.70 -15.49 -7.27
C ALA A 193 8.68 -15.63 -6.14
N SER A 194 7.79 -14.67 -6.03
CA SER A 194 6.60 -14.77 -5.17
C SER A 194 5.67 -15.89 -5.64
N ALA A 195 5.07 -16.60 -4.69
CA ALA A 195 3.98 -17.53 -4.95
C ALA A 195 2.60 -16.84 -5.09
N VAL A 196 2.54 -15.54 -4.84
CA VAL A 196 1.31 -14.74 -5.02
C VAL A 196 1.09 -14.52 -6.52
N ASP A 197 -0.09 -14.92 -7.00
CA ASP A 197 -0.42 -14.78 -8.43
C ASP A 197 -1.15 -13.47 -8.68
N THR A 198 -0.38 -12.41 -8.97
CA THR A 198 -0.87 -11.07 -9.26
C THR A 198 -0.14 -10.44 -10.43
N TRP A 199 -0.76 -9.44 -11.04
CA TRP A 199 -0.22 -8.70 -12.17
C TRP A 199 1.20 -8.18 -11.90
N THR A 200 1.47 -7.64 -10.72
CA THR A 200 2.77 -7.06 -10.37
C THR A 200 3.91 -8.08 -10.48
N PHE A 201 3.71 -9.31 -9.99
CA PHE A 201 4.73 -10.37 -10.08
C PHE A 201 4.83 -10.97 -11.48
N ALA A 202 3.74 -10.98 -12.25
CA ALA A 202 3.78 -11.36 -13.66
C ALA A 202 4.62 -10.37 -14.48
N VAL A 203 4.47 -9.06 -14.24
CA VAL A 203 5.27 -8.02 -14.89
C VAL A 203 6.75 -8.13 -14.52
N ARG A 204 7.08 -8.36 -13.22
CA ARG A 204 8.48 -8.59 -12.79
C ARG A 204 9.10 -9.78 -13.52
N ALA A 205 8.39 -10.91 -13.56
CA ALA A 205 8.87 -12.12 -14.22
C ALA A 205 9.04 -11.89 -15.73
N GLY A 206 8.10 -11.24 -16.40
CA GLY A 206 8.20 -10.90 -17.83
C GLY A 206 9.42 -10.03 -18.13
N ALA A 207 9.57 -8.91 -17.40
CA ALA A 207 10.69 -7.99 -17.60
C ALA A 207 12.07 -8.65 -17.36
N LEU A 208 12.16 -9.55 -16.36
CA LEU A 208 13.36 -10.34 -16.13
C LEU A 208 13.68 -11.25 -17.31
N HIS A 209 12.68 -11.99 -17.82
CA HIS A 209 12.89 -12.90 -18.96
C HIS A 209 13.28 -12.14 -20.22
N ASP A 210 12.64 -11.00 -20.48
CA ASP A 210 12.97 -10.15 -21.65
C ASP A 210 14.41 -9.66 -21.58
N ALA A 211 14.83 -9.08 -20.45
CA ALA A 211 16.20 -8.58 -20.28
C ALA A 211 17.26 -9.68 -20.38
N LEU A 212 17.00 -10.88 -19.83
CA LEU A 212 17.91 -12.02 -19.97
C LEU A 212 17.91 -12.59 -21.39
N GLY A 213 16.76 -12.57 -22.09
CA GLY A 213 16.65 -12.97 -23.48
C GLY A 213 17.47 -12.05 -24.43
N GLU A 214 17.45 -10.75 -24.18
CA GLU A 214 18.25 -9.76 -24.88
C GLU A 214 19.77 -10.00 -24.71
N ALA A 215 20.20 -10.48 -23.54
CA ALA A 215 21.59 -10.80 -23.25
C ALA A 215 22.10 -12.07 -24.01
N GLY A 216 21.22 -12.99 -24.37
CA GLY A 216 21.47 -14.13 -25.24
C GLY A 216 22.29 -15.29 -24.66
N ASP A 217 23.15 -15.05 -23.67
CA ASP A 217 24.04 -16.04 -23.04
C ASP A 217 23.70 -16.28 -21.54
N ALA A 218 22.59 -15.72 -21.06
CA ALA A 218 22.16 -15.84 -19.70
C ALA A 218 21.10 -16.94 -19.52
N THR A 219 21.14 -17.60 -18.34
CA THR A 219 20.16 -18.62 -17.95
C THR A 219 19.52 -18.27 -16.62
N VAL A 220 18.23 -18.56 -16.49
CA VAL A 220 17.50 -18.38 -15.24
C VAL A 220 16.72 -19.63 -14.90
N ARG A 221 16.77 -20.00 -13.61
CA ARG A 221 15.88 -20.99 -13.04
C ARG A 221 14.96 -20.27 -12.05
N THR A 222 13.67 -20.46 -12.17
CA THR A 222 12.68 -19.86 -11.27
C THR A 222 12.20 -20.87 -10.25
N VAL A 223 12.15 -20.45 -8.99
CA VAL A 223 11.46 -21.13 -7.87
C VAL A 223 10.52 -20.17 -7.21
N ARG A 224 9.40 -20.66 -6.71
CA ARG A 224 8.38 -19.83 -6.07
C ARG A 224 8.31 -20.09 -4.57
N ALA A 225 8.08 -19.04 -3.78
CA ALA A 225 7.86 -19.12 -2.34
C ALA A 225 6.81 -18.08 -1.89
N PRO A 226 6.03 -18.38 -0.85
CA PRO A 226 5.27 -17.36 -0.14
C PRO A 226 6.18 -16.20 0.32
N LEU A 227 5.63 -14.99 0.46
CA LEU A 227 6.35 -13.80 0.93
C LEU A 227 6.65 -13.90 2.44
N ASP A 228 7.54 -14.82 2.77
CA ASP A 228 7.98 -15.15 4.12
C ASP A 228 9.46 -15.53 4.11
N VAL A 229 10.22 -15.06 5.11
CA VAL A 229 11.68 -15.27 5.20
C VAL A 229 12.02 -16.77 5.30
N ARG A 230 11.21 -17.56 6.00
CA ARG A 230 11.47 -19.00 6.17
C ARG A 230 11.20 -19.74 4.88
N ALA A 231 10.08 -19.46 4.23
CA ALA A 231 9.71 -20.07 2.96
C ALA A 231 10.72 -19.72 1.85
N GLY A 232 11.13 -18.44 1.75
CA GLY A 232 12.19 -18.00 0.83
C GLY A 232 13.52 -18.71 1.09
N ARG A 233 13.91 -18.88 2.36
CA ARG A 233 15.11 -19.64 2.73
C ARG A 233 15.02 -21.11 2.27
N GLU A 234 13.92 -21.79 2.57
CA GLU A 234 13.73 -23.20 2.22
C GLU A 234 13.77 -23.41 0.69
N ALA A 235 13.10 -22.56 -0.06
CA ALA A 235 13.12 -22.60 -1.53
C ALA A 235 14.52 -22.32 -2.10
N ALA A 236 15.23 -21.32 -1.56
CA ALA A 236 16.59 -21.00 -1.99
C ALA A 236 17.59 -22.13 -1.60
N GLU A 237 17.53 -22.70 -0.39
CA GLU A 237 18.37 -23.84 0.02
C GLU A 237 18.17 -25.02 -0.93
N GLN A 238 16.94 -25.40 -1.22
CA GLN A 238 16.63 -26.50 -2.14
C GLN A 238 17.18 -26.20 -3.55
N ALA A 239 16.97 -24.99 -4.04
CA ALA A 239 17.43 -24.59 -5.35
C ALA A 239 18.96 -24.56 -5.49
N LEU A 240 19.67 -24.07 -4.47
CA LEU A 240 21.14 -23.98 -4.47
C LEU A 240 21.82 -25.34 -4.23
N SER A 241 21.13 -26.28 -3.57
CA SER A 241 21.64 -27.63 -3.29
C SER A 241 21.34 -28.63 -4.42
N ALA A 242 20.54 -28.26 -5.40
CA ALA A 242 20.19 -29.15 -6.52
C ALA A 242 21.45 -29.39 -7.40
N LEU A 243 21.53 -30.61 -7.95
CA LEU A 243 22.60 -30.99 -8.88
C LEU A 243 22.57 -30.11 -10.14
N GLY A 244 23.73 -29.68 -10.60
CA GLY A 244 23.90 -28.87 -11.80
C GLY A 244 24.77 -27.62 -11.56
N GLU A 245 24.82 -26.76 -12.54
CA GLU A 245 25.59 -25.51 -12.42
C GLU A 245 24.90 -24.54 -11.43
N ARG A 246 25.66 -24.16 -10.40
CA ARG A 246 25.15 -23.23 -9.38
C ARG A 246 24.92 -21.84 -9.98
N PRO A 247 23.79 -21.18 -9.68
CA PRO A 247 23.62 -19.78 -10.00
C PRO A 247 24.64 -18.91 -9.25
N THR A 248 25.08 -17.82 -9.87
CA THR A 248 26.00 -16.86 -9.25
C THR A 248 25.27 -15.62 -8.73
N ALA A 249 24.00 -15.46 -9.07
CA ALA A 249 23.14 -14.40 -8.54
C ALA A 249 21.71 -14.92 -8.30
N ILE A 250 21.10 -14.42 -7.23
CA ILE A 250 19.67 -14.60 -6.95
C ILE A 250 18.97 -13.25 -7.11
N ILE A 251 17.93 -13.21 -7.94
CA ILE A 251 17.01 -12.10 -8.07
C ILE A 251 15.74 -12.47 -7.34
N CYS A 252 15.39 -11.69 -6.30
CA CYS A 252 14.20 -11.93 -5.50
C CYS A 252 13.12 -10.92 -5.82
N ASP A 253 11.86 -11.35 -5.83
CA ASP A 253 10.71 -10.47 -6.07
C ASP A 253 10.43 -9.48 -4.92
N ASP A 254 11.06 -9.68 -3.76
CA ASP A 254 10.79 -8.90 -2.55
C ASP A 254 12.00 -9.00 -1.60
N ASP A 255 12.22 -8.01 -0.75
CA ASP A 255 13.31 -7.99 0.24
C ASP A 255 13.14 -9.07 1.32
N ILE A 256 11.90 -9.50 1.61
CA ILE A 256 11.60 -10.56 2.56
C ILE A 256 12.13 -11.91 2.01
N LEU A 257 11.90 -12.17 0.72
CA LEU A 257 12.47 -13.34 0.04
C LEU A 257 13.99 -13.25 -0.04
N ALA A 258 14.54 -12.07 -0.30
CA ALA A 258 15.98 -11.85 -0.33
C ALA A 258 16.64 -12.11 1.03
N ALA A 259 16.01 -11.72 2.11
CA ALA A 259 16.46 -12.08 3.47
C ALA A 259 16.49 -13.62 3.67
N GLY A 260 15.48 -14.31 3.12
CA GLY A 260 15.46 -15.77 3.06
C GLY A 260 16.64 -16.33 2.28
N ALA A 261 16.92 -15.79 1.09
CA ALA A 261 18.03 -16.19 0.23
C ALA A 261 19.40 -15.98 0.93
N CYS A 262 19.60 -14.84 1.59
CA CYS A 262 20.83 -14.58 2.38
C CYS A 262 21.00 -15.60 3.52
N LYS A 263 19.91 -15.97 4.21
CA LYS A 263 19.95 -17.04 5.23
C LYS A 263 20.27 -18.40 4.64
N ALA A 264 19.75 -18.71 3.46
CA ALA A 264 20.06 -19.94 2.72
C ALA A 264 21.55 -20.00 2.35
N ALA A 265 22.07 -18.93 1.75
CA ALA A 265 23.48 -18.81 1.40
C ALA A 265 24.38 -19.07 2.62
N ARG A 266 24.13 -18.39 3.73
CA ARG A 266 24.90 -18.57 4.99
C ARG A 266 24.86 -20.00 5.50
N ARG A 267 23.70 -20.69 5.45
CA ARG A 267 23.57 -22.08 5.90
C ARG A 267 24.32 -23.07 5.01
N LEU A 268 24.48 -22.74 3.73
CA LEU A 268 25.23 -23.51 2.75
C LEU A 268 26.72 -23.13 2.71
N GLY A 269 27.17 -22.23 3.59
CA GLY A 269 28.55 -21.77 3.66
C GLY A 269 28.94 -20.85 2.51
N LEU A 270 27.98 -20.26 1.77
CA LEU A 270 28.22 -19.34 0.69
C LEU A 270 28.30 -17.90 1.21
N ARG A 271 29.34 -17.18 0.80
CA ARG A 271 29.52 -15.76 1.13
C ARG A 271 28.75 -14.88 0.15
N VAL A 272 27.94 -13.98 0.68
CA VAL A 272 27.32 -12.87 -0.05
C VAL A 272 28.16 -11.64 0.21
N PRO A 273 28.63 -10.91 -0.81
CA PRO A 273 28.41 -11.12 -2.25
C PRO A 273 29.43 -12.00 -2.97
N ASP A 274 30.55 -12.40 -2.34
CA ASP A 274 31.76 -12.96 -2.98
C ASP A 274 31.50 -14.22 -3.82
N GLU A 275 30.59 -15.08 -3.36
CA GLU A 275 30.28 -16.36 -4.02
C GLU A 275 28.86 -16.38 -4.60
N LEU A 276 28.00 -15.48 -4.12
CA LEU A 276 26.62 -15.39 -4.54
C LEU A 276 26.11 -13.96 -4.35
N SER A 277 25.76 -13.28 -5.43
CA SER A 277 25.05 -12.01 -5.37
C SER A 277 23.57 -12.22 -5.04
N VAL A 278 22.98 -11.34 -4.25
CA VAL A 278 21.55 -11.36 -3.92
C VAL A 278 20.95 -9.98 -4.09
N THR A 279 19.81 -9.89 -4.79
CA THR A 279 19.05 -8.65 -4.93
C THR A 279 17.63 -8.84 -4.42
N GLY A 280 17.05 -7.76 -3.87
CA GLY A 280 15.66 -7.68 -3.47
C GLY A 280 14.86 -6.70 -4.31
N PHE A 281 13.67 -6.37 -3.81
CA PHE A 281 12.74 -5.40 -4.37
C PHE A 281 11.89 -4.82 -3.23
N ASP A 282 11.59 -3.55 -3.21
CA ASP A 282 10.79 -2.68 -2.33
C ASP A 282 11.61 -1.67 -1.50
N ASP A 283 12.86 -1.95 -1.15
CA ASP A 283 13.73 -1.16 -0.26
C ASP A 283 13.10 -0.96 1.13
N LEU A 284 12.71 -2.07 1.74
CA LEU A 284 12.20 -2.10 3.11
C LEU A 284 13.32 -1.83 4.13
N ALA A 285 12.97 -1.51 5.38
CA ALA A 285 13.95 -1.39 6.47
C ALA A 285 14.83 -2.65 6.62
N LEU A 286 14.29 -3.81 6.26
CA LEU A 286 15.00 -5.08 6.20
C LEU A 286 16.22 -5.04 5.28
N ALA A 287 16.19 -4.28 4.19
CA ALA A 287 17.32 -4.18 3.24
C ALA A 287 18.59 -3.60 3.88
N THR A 288 18.44 -2.69 4.83
CA THR A 288 19.56 -2.09 5.58
C THR A 288 19.87 -2.83 6.89
N ALA A 289 19.00 -3.75 7.31
CA ALA A 289 19.22 -4.59 8.49
C ALA A 289 20.01 -5.87 8.19
N LEU A 290 20.18 -6.20 6.92
CA LEU A 290 20.99 -7.34 6.48
C LEU A 290 22.48 -6.97 6.43
N GLU A 291 23.35 -7.97 6.60
CA GLU A 291 24.80 -7.84 6.46
C GLU A 291 25.30 -8.88 5.46
N PRO A 292 25.82 -8.46 4.31
CA PRO A 292 25.88 -7.07 3.81
C PRO A 292 24.50 -6.48 3.51
N GLU A 293 24.38 -5.12 3.51
CA GLU A 293 23.16 -4.41 3.13
C GLU A 293 22.71 -4.79 1.71
N LEU A 294 21.40 -4.92 1.52
CA LEU A 294 20.80 -5.48 0.31
C LEU A 294 20.71 -4.45 -0.84
N THR A 295 21.25 -4.83 -1.99
CA THR A 295 20.95 -4.19 -3.29
C THR A 295 19.51 -4.50 -3.65
N THR A 296 18.68 -3.47 -3.86
CA THR A 296 17.23 -3.61 -4.03
C THR A 296 16.64 -2.47 -4.87
N VAL A 297 15.38 -2.58 -5.30
CA VAL A 297 14.67 -1.52 -6.01
C VAL A 297 13.81 -0.75 -5.01
N ARG A 298 14.02 0.57 -4.93
CA ARG A 298 13.20 1.44 -4.08
C ARG A 298 11.89 1.78 -4.73
N LEU A 299 10.80 1.46 -4.06
CA LEU A 299 9.44 1.85 -4.41
C LEU A 299 9.03 3.10 -3.61
N PRO A 300 8.44 4.13 -4.26
CA PRO A 300 8.01 5.35 -3.60
C PRO A 300 6.65 5.15 -2.90
N ALA A 301 6.60 4.33 -1.84
CA ALA A 301 5.37 3.84 -1.22
C ALA A 301 4.42 4.97 -0.78
N GLU A 302 4.93 6.02 -0.13
CA GLU A 302 4.12 7.17 0.27
C GLU A 302 3.51 7.87 -0.95
N ARG A 303 4.29 7.99 -2.04
CA ARG A 303 3.79 8.60 -3.28
C ARG A 303 2.72 7.76 -3.95
N VAL A 304 2.80 6.42 -3.87
CA VAL A 304 1.73 5.52 -4.33
C VAL A 304 0.44 5.82 -3.57
N GLY A 305 0.50 5.97 -2.26
CA GLY A 305 -0.65 6.32 -1.44
C GLY A 305 -1.24 7.69 -1.78
N GLN A 306 -0.39 8.71 -1.92
CA GLN A 306 -0.80 10.05 -2.34
C GLN A 306 -1.49 10.00 -3.71
N ARG A 307 -0.87 9.35 -4.72
CA ARG A 307 -1.43 9.21 -6.07
C ARG A 307 -2.76 8.43 -6.07
N GLY A 308 -2.88 7.40 -5.23
CA GLY A 308 -4.14 6.69 -5.05
C GLY A 308 -5.25 7.60 -4.54
N MET A 309 -4.95 8.45 -3.57
CA MET A 309 -5.92 9.41 -3.04
C MET A 309 -6.21 10.55 -4.02
N GLU A 310 -5.20 11.09 -4.74
CA GLU A 310 -5.36 12.06 -5.83
C GLU A 310 -6.31 11.52 -6.91
N ALA A 311 -6.09 10.26 -7.33
CA ALA A 311 -6.92 9.60 -8.33
C ALA A 311 -8.37 9.45 -7.86
N LEU A 312 -8.57 9.01 -6.61
CA LEU A 312 -9.91 8.90 -6.04
C LEU A 312 -10.62 10.26 -5.99
N LEU A 313 -9.95 11.31 -5.53
CA LEU A 313 -10.51 12.66 -5.49
C LEU A 313 -10.85 13.16 -6.90
N ALA A 314 -9.99 12.90 -7.90
CA ALA A 314 -10.27 13.26 -9.29
C ALA A 314 -11.54 12.58 -9.82
N VAL A 315 -11.67 11.26 -9.60
CA VAL A 315 -12.85 10.49 -9.99
C VAL A 315 -14.11 11.01 -9.30
N LEU A 316 -14.05 11.28 -7.99
CA LEU A 316 -15.17 11.83 -7.22
C LEU A 316 -15.62 13.21 -7.74
N ASP A 317 -14.69 13.99 -8.30
CA ASP A 317 -14.98 15.31 -8.89
C ASP A 317 -15.32 15.24 -10.40
N GLY A 318 -15.44 14.04 -10.97
CA GLY A 318 -15.73 13.83 -12.40
C GLY A 318 -14.57 14.23 -13.32
N ARG A 319 -13.34 14.29 -12.80
CA ARG A 319 -12.12 14.59 -13.56
C ARG A 319 -11.36 13.31 -13.90
N PRO A 320 -10.62 13.27 -15.01
CA PRO A 320 -9.77 12.14 -15.31
C PRO A 320 -8.65 12.02 -14.27
N ALA A 321 -8.33 10.80 -13.87
CA ALA A 321 -7.15 10.52 -13.09
C ALA A 321 -5.89 10.52 -13.97
N GLU A 322 -4.75 10.90 -13.39
CA GLU A 322 -3.45 10.82 -14.06
C GLU A 322 -3.05 9.35 -14.23
N ARG A 323 -2.45 9.01 -15.38
CA ARG A 323 -2.14 7.63 -15.77
C ARG A 323 -0.65 7.31 -15.83
N ASP A 324 0.22 8.29 -15.58
CA ASP A 324 1.66 8.09 -15.66
C ASP A 324 2.14 7.16 -14.56
N GLY A 325 3.00 6.20 -14.92
CA GLY A 325 3.65 5.30 -13.98
C GLY A 325 4.54 6.06 -12.99
N LEU A 326 4.62 5.56 -11.77
CA LEU A 326 5.52 6.10 -10.76
C LEU A 326 6.91 5.49 -10.93
N PRO A 327 7.95 6.32 -11.14
CA PRO A 327 9.30 5.81 -11.35
C PRO A 327 9.83 5.12 -10.10
N VAL A 328 10.57 4.04 -10.32
CA VAL A 328 11.29 3.29 -9.30
C VAL A 328 12.79 3.36 -9.57
N ARG A 329 13.62 3.00 -8.60
CA ARG A 329 15.08 3.07 -8.80
C ARG A 329 15.82 1.97 -8.08
N LEU A 330 16.85 1.44 -8.73
CA LEU A 330 17.81 0.56 -8.10
C LEU A 330 18.64 1.30 -7.03
N VAL A 331 18.81 0.68 -5.89
CA VAL A 331 19.70 1.11 -4.81
C VAL A 331 20.77 0.05 -4.63
N VAL A 332 21.95 0.32 -5.17
CA VAL A 332 23.10 -0.59 -5.08
C VAL A 332 23.73 -0.49 -3.69
N ARG A 333 23.92 -1.64 -3.05
CA ARG A 333 24.56 -1.80 -1.74
C ARG A 333 25.59 -2.94 -1.76
N GLY A 334 25.84 -3.56 -0.62
CA GLY A 334 26.92 -4.53 -0.42
C GLY A 334 26.60 -5.96 -0.85
N SER A 335 25.38 -6.31 -1.28
CA SER A 335 24.97 -7.71 -1.53
C SER A 335 25.25 -8.20 -2.95
N THR A 336 25.89 -7.38 -3.80
CA THR A 336 26.24 -7.74 -5.18
C THR A 336 27.69 -7.44 -5.49
N ALA A 337 28.36 -8.36 -6.21
CA ALA A 337 29.74 -8.25 -6.70
C ALA A 337 29.92 -9.07 -7.99
N PRO A 338 30.99 -8.91 -8.76
CA PRO A 338 31.28 -9.78 -9.88
C PRO A 338 31.28 -11.27 -9.51
N PRO A 339 30.85 -12.17 -10.42
CA PRO A 339 30.82 -13.61 -10.13
C PRO A 339 32.23 -14.17 -9.87
N PRO A 340 32.37 -15.22 -9.01
CA PRO A 340 33.66 -15.84 -8.74
C PRO A 340 34.30 -16.33 -10.04
N GLY A 341 35.62 -16.10 -10.20
CA GLY A 341 36.43 -16.55 -11.37
C GLY A 341 36.55 -15.55 -12.50
N ARG A 342 36.03 -14.31 -12.35
CA ARG A 342 36.34 -13.15 -13.20
C ARG A 342 37.03 -12.07 -12.34
N ALA A 343 38.26 -12.29 -11.96
CA ALA A 343 39.18 -11.25 -11.49
C ALA A 343 40.09 -10.81 -12.63
#